data_81bb95b7449a964d4f4d5aae6f0db890
#
_entry.id   81bb95b7449a964d4f4d5aae6f0db890
#
_cell.length_a   1.000
_cell.length_b   1.000
_cell.length_c   1.000
_cell.angle_alpha   90.00
_cell.angle_beta   90.00
_cell.angle_gamma   90.00
#
_symmetry.space_group_name_H-M   'P 1'
#
loop_
_entity.id
_entity.type
_entity.pdbx_description
1 polymer ?
#
loop_
_entity_poly.entity_id
_entity_poly.type
_entity_poly.pdbx_seq_one_letter_code
_entity_poly.pdbx_strand_id
1 'polypeptide(L)'
;MVSTSPSDERPFPQNRDPIYPDKLICFDPHSYSSGRWLRQDKSERAARYIKFDFNALCQKVLDVSPGAETITNCKKLEGGFNRVFVFTLNNAKRVVARLPFALAGPAKLTTASEVATIKYLQSRTSIPIPAILDWSNDATNANNTIGSEYIIMEHATGVQLHQKWPEMAGDQRVKCIDAIYRKMKELVDLRFPAFGSLYFAKPHDFGGTYPLDKEFCIGPHCGTRYWDCSVGEQRYYHSVEPNQGPWGNIGEFCDGLIDAGLSRLPPVNSNINNKPFYHGSTRIHRSLLESARAVLKQMSTDHRIAEAAIPLLFHPDLHKRNIFVSEGDPATITDIIDWQVTSIEPAFWYSDEIPDFATPTETGENVYAEAFKISSQFLTPILSGPQLMDESLFRPFSYSYRTWKDGAVALRHDMIETAQCWKELGFVGQCPYPLPTPKDFADHEKKYKLLEAAQILRRDLSNLLNTASDGWVPPEKWEATESAHKEIFTGMLQAVLTNQGLDEDEPVKDEETLRSIWPFDIN
;
A
#
# COMPACT_ATOMS: atom_id res chain seq x y z
N MET A 1 35.80 -1.37 -18.79
CA MET A 1 35.63 -2.84 -18.86
C MET A 1 35.66 -3.35 -17.44
N VAL A 2 34.51 -3.56 -16.84
CA VAL A 2 34.37 -4.20 -15.54
C VAL A 2 33.84 -5.59 -15.82
N SER A 3 34.66 -6.61 -15.52
CA SER A 3 34.35 -8.01 -15.70
C SER A 3 33.33 -8.42 -14.61
N THR A 4 32.13 -8.76 -15.03
CA THR A 4 31.15 -9.45 -14.20
C THR A 4 31.60 -10.92 -14.08
N SER A 5 31.93 -11.32 -12.86
CA SER A 5 32.14 -12.72 -12.49
C SER A 5 30.80 -13.48 -12.53
N PRO A 6 30.78 -14.77 -12.95
CA PRO A 6 29.56 -15.57 -12.96
C PRO A 6 29.11 -15.83 -11.51
N SER A 7 27.84 -15.58 -11.23
CA SER A 7 27.17 -15.95 -9.98
C SER A 7 27.21 -17.48 -9.81
N ASP A 8 27.68 -17.92 -8.67
CA ASP A 8 27.68 -19.31 -8.19
C ASP A 8 26.22 -19.81 -8.05
N GLU A 9 25.66 -20.31 -9.14
CA GLU A 9 24.37 -21.02 -9.13
C GLU A 9 24.60 -22.42 -8.52
N ARG A 10 24.39 -22.57 -7.22
CA ARG A 10 24.25 -23.92 -6.64
C ARG A 10 22.94 -24.51 -7.12
N PRO A 11 22.94 -25.65 -7.83
CA PRO A 11 21.69 -26.33 -8.22
C PRO A 11 20.98 -26.84 -6.95
N PHE A 12 19.67 -26.62 -6.86
CA PHE A 12 18.84 -27.27 -5.85
C PHE A 12 18.97 -28.79 -5.97
N PRO A 13 19.07 -29.54 -4.87
CA PRO A 13 19.15 -30.98 -4.90
C PRO A 13 17.88 -31.57 -5.54
N GLN A 14 18.01 -32.06 -6.76
CA GLN A 14 16.98 -32.87 -7.43
C GLN A 14 17.04 -34.27 -6.84
N ASN A 15 15.93 -34.74 -6.30
CA ASN A 15 15.53 -36.07 -5.85
C ASN A 15 15.24 -36.17 -4.36
N ARG A 16 14.03 -35.72 -4.00
CA ARG A 16 13.22 -36.35 -2.96
C ARG A 16 11.91 -36.74 -3.62
N ASP A 17 11.39 -37.93 -3.33
CA ASP A 17 10.05 -38.31 -3.75
C ASP A 17 9.04 -37.24 -3.29
N PRO A 18 8.09 -36.84 -4.14
CA PRO A 18 7.15 -35.80 -3.78
C PRO A 18 6.31 -36.23 -2.56
N ILE A 19 6.33 -35.41 -1.51
CA ILE A 19 5.60 -35.61 -0.24
C ILE A 19 4.09 -35.44 -0.43
N TYR A 20 3.68 -35.19 -1.64
CA TYR A 20 2.30 -35.02 -2.07
C TYR A 20 2.03 -35.85 -3.34
N PRO A 21 0.80 -36.30 -3.60
CA PRO A 21 0.44 -37.03 -4.81
C PRO A 21 0.77 -36.22 -6.07
N ASP A 22 1.32 -36.84 -7.12
CA ASP A 22 1.68 -36.23 -8.42
C ASP A 22 0.56 -35.36 -9.06
N LYS A 23 -0.68 -35.51 -8.61
CA LYS A 23 -1.85 -34.76 -9.08
C LYS A 23 -2.24 -33.57 -8.17
N LEU A 24 -1.48 -33.26 -7.12
CA LEU A 24 -1.86 -32.24 -6.15
C LEU A 24 -1.75 -30.82 -6.71
N ILE A 25 -0.86 -30.59 -7.66
CA ILE A 25 -0.57 -29.27 -8.20
C ILE A 25 -0.93 -29.23 -9.69
N CYS A 26 -1.98 -28.46 -10.02
CA CYS A 26 -2.33 -28.12 -11.40
C CYS A 26 -1.95 -26.68 -11.77
N PHE A 27 -1.02 -26.07 -11.01
CA PHE A 27 -0.56 -24.69 -11.19
C PHE A 27 0.98 -24.58 -11.10
N ASP A 28 1.55 -23.56 -11.75
CA ASP A 28 2.95 -23.18 -11.55
C ASP A 28 3.08 -22.43 -10.20
N PRO A 29 3.90 -22.94 -9.24
CA PRO A 29 4.07 -22.29 -7.95
C PRO A 29 4.90 -21.00 -8.02
N HIS A 30 5.65 -20.74 -9.11
CA HIS A 30 6.63 -19.66 -9.23
C HIS A 30 6.11 -18.43 -9.96
N SER A 31 5.30 -18.63 -10.99
CA SER A 31 4.82 -17.55 -11.86
C SER A 31 3.50 -16.97 -11.37
N TYR A 32 3.31 -15.68 -11.60
CA TYR A 32 2.05 -15.00 -11.35
C TYR A 32 1.04 -15.35 -12.44
N SER A 33 -0.16 -15.78 -12.05
CA SER A 33 -1.20 -16.27 -12.95
C SER A 33 -2.60 -15.70 -12.69
N SER A 34 -2.78 -14.90 -11.64
CA SER A 34 -4.11 -14.42 -11.23
C SER A 34 -4.63 -13.22 -12.04
N GLY A 35 -3.80 -12.63 -12.90
CA GLY A 35 -4.21 -11.51 -13.74
C GLY A 35 -3.11 -10.97 -14.63
N ARG A 36 -3.47 -9.95 -15.38
CA ARG A 36 -2.59 -9.20 -16.29
C ARG A 36 -2.85 -7.70 -16.12
N TRP A 37 -1.96 -6.86 -16.64
CA TRP A 37 -2.06 -5.42 -16.55
C TRP A 37 -2.14 -4.76 -17.93
N LEU A 38 -3.04 -3.80 -18.08
CA LEU A 38 -3.08 -2.94 -19.27
C LEU A 38 -1.85 -2.02 -19.36
N ARG A 39 -1.07 -1.91 -18.30
CA ARG A 39 0.17 -1.14 -18.25
C ARG A 39 1.31 -1.98 -17.72
N GLN A 40 2.42 -2.05 -18.46
CA GLN A 40 3.65 -2.73 -18.07
C GLN A 40 3.47 -4.23 -17.69
N ASP A 41 2.54 -4.94 -18.33
CA ASP A 41 2.16 -6.32 -18.02
C ASP A 41 3.34 -7.27 -17.77
N LYS A 42 4.36 -7.22 -18.65
CA LYS A 42 5.53 -8.08 -18.52
C LYS A 42 6.32 -7.78 -17.25
N SER A 43 6.51 -6.51 -16.93
CA SER A 43 7.27 -6.07 -15.75
C SER A 43 6.50 -6.36 -14.46
N GLU A 44 5.18 -6.14 -14.45
CA GLU A 44 4.30 -6.43 -13.32
C GLU A 44 4.29 -7.92 -12.97
N ARG A 45 4.18 -8.80 -13.99
CA ARG A 45 4.25 -10.25 -13.76
C ARG A 45 5.65 -10.71 -13.38
N ALA A 46 6.71 -10.14 -13.97
CA ALA A 46 8.08 -10.47 -13.61
C ALA A 46 8.41 -10.09 -12.16
N ALA A 47 7.93 -8.92 -11.69
CA ALA A 47 8.12 -8.49 -10.31
C ALA A 47 7.39 -9.35 -9.27
N ARG A 48 6.44 -10.20 -9.71
CA ARG A 48 5.70 -11.17 -8.88
C ARG A 48 6.19 -12.60 -9.06
N TYR A 49 7.28 -12.81 -9.79
CA TYR A 49 7.94 -14.13 -9.85
C TYR A 49 8.72 -14.38 -8.57
N ILE A 50 8.55 -15.56 -7.96
CA ILE A 50 9.32 -15.98 -6.78
C ILE A 50 10.08 -17.26 -7.10
N LYS A 51 11.40 -17.23 -6.92
CA LYS A 51 12.25 -18.42 -6.99
C LYS A 51 12.36 -19.03 -5.60
N PHE A 52 11.89 -20.25 -5.41
CA PHE A 52 11.95 -20.99 -4.13
C PHE A 52 11.80 -22.49 -4.36
N ASP A 53 12.06 -23.30 -3.34
CA ASP A 53 11.83 -24.76 -3.38
C ASP A 53 10.44 -25.07 -2.82
N PHE A 54 9.50 -25.43 -3.71
CA PHE A 54 8.13 -25.77 -3.32
C PHE A 54 8.05 -27.06 -2.50
N ASN A 55 8.93 -28.07 -2.77
CA ASN A 55 8.97 -29.30 -2.00
C ASN A 55 9.46 -29.03 -0.58
N ALA A 56 10.49 -28.19 -0.42
CA ALA A 56 10.97 -27.78 0.88
C ALA A 56 9.88 -27.00 1.67
N LEU A 57 9.06 -26.18 0.98
CA LEU A 57 7.91 -25.51 1.59
C LEU A 57 6.87 -26.51 2.09
N CYS A 58 6.51 -27.51 1.26
CA CYS A 58 5.57 -28.58 1.65
C CYS A 58 6.09 -29.37 2.85
N GLN A 59 7.38 -29.74 2.86
CA GLN A 59 8.00 -30.43 4.00
C GLN A 59 7.95 -29.57 5.25
N LYS A 60 8.30 -28.30 5.16
CA LYS A 60 8.25 -27.37 6.30
C LYS A 60 6.84 -27.25 6.88
N VAL A 61 5.81 -27.19 6.03
CA VAL A 61 4.40 -27.18 6.47
C VAL A 61 4.04 -28.42 7.27
N LEU A 62 4.50 -29.60 6.86
CA LEU A 62 4.30 -30.84 7.62
C LEU A 62 5.09 -30.84 8.94
N ASP A 63 6.35 -30.41 8.91
CA ASP A 63 7.23 -30.36 10.09
C ASP A 63 6.64 -29.48 11.23
N VAL A 64 5.93 -28.40 10.88
CA VAL A 64 5.29 -27.49 11.85
C VAL A 64 3.83 -27.83 12.16
N SER A 65 3.33 -28.95 11.62
CA SER A 65 1.92 -29.37 11.78
C SER A 65 1.82 -30.73 12.49
N PRO A 66 1.89 -30.75 13.83
CA PRO A 66 1.86 -32.01 14.58
C PRO A 66 0.65 -32.86 14.26
N GLY A 67 0.89 -34.17 14.03
CA GLY A 67 -0.16 -35.14 13.69
C GLY A 67 -0.62 -35.10 12.24
N ALA A 68 0.07 -34.37 11.36
CA ALA A 68 -0.11 -34.45 9.92
C ALA A 68 1.08 -35.19 9.29
N GLU A 69 0.79 -36.08 8.35
CA GLU A 69 1.79 -36.88 7.63
C GLU A 69 1.82 -36.53 6.15
N THR A 70 0.69 -36.07 5.58
CA THR A 70 0.59 -35.75 4.15
C THR A 70 -0.28 -34.52 3.90
N ILE A 71 -0.01 -33.85 2.77
CA ILE A 71 -0.82 -32.77 2.24
C ILE A 71 -1.84 -33.37 1.27
N THR A 72 -3.12 -33.14 1.51
CA THR A 72 -4.22 -33.68 0.70
C THR A 72 -4.69 -32.72 -0.37
N ASN A 73 -4.52 -31.39 -0.15
CA ASN A 73 -4.86 -30.35 -1.12
C ASN A 73 -3.98 -29.12 -0.94
N CYS A 74 -3.71 -28.41 -2.03
CA CYS A 74 -3.01 -27.14 -2.02
C CYS A 74 -3.69 -26.18 -3.00
N LYS A 75 -4.10 -25.01 -2.50
CA LYS A 75 -4.66 -23.92 -3.31
C LYS A 75 -3.68 -22.77 -3.34
N LYS A 76 -3.33 -22.29 -4.54
CA LYS A 76 -2.55 -21.07 -4.76
C LYS A 76 -3.51 -19.86 -4.86
N LEU A 77 -3.22 -18.81 -4.13
CA LEU A 77 -3.87 -17.51 -4.18
C LEU A 77 -2.80 -16.44 -4.39
N GLU A 78 -3.11 -15.39 -5.12
CA GLU A 78 -2.16 -14.31 -5.41
C GLU A 78 -2.84 -12.97 -5.24
N GLY A 79 -2.29 -12.16 -4.37
CA GLY A 79 -2.68 -10.76 -4.18
C GLY A 79 -1.74 -9.79 -4.89
N GLY A 80 -1.80 -8.52 -4.50
CA GLY A 80 -0.90 -7.48 -5.00
C GLY A 80 0.55 -7.66 -4.55
N PHE A 81 0.74 -8.14 -3.32
CA PHE A 81 2.02 -8.17 -2.63
C PHE A 81 2.50 -9.55 -2.19
N ASN A 82 1.65 -10.56 -2.23
CA ASN A 82 1.96 -11.90 -1.74
C ASN A 82 1.46 -13.00 -2.66
N ARG A 83 2.20 -14.11 -2.64
CA ARG A 83 1.71 -15.43 -3.03
C ARG A 83 1.37 -16.20 -1.79
N VAL A 84 0.19 -16.79 -1.77
CA VAL A 84 -0.36 -17.52 -0.63
C VAL A 84 -0.68 -18.95 -1.07
N PHE A 85 -0.22 -19.93 -0.31
CA PHE A 85 -0.59 -21.32 -0.45
C PHE A 85 -1.44 -21.73 0.76
N VAL A 86 -2.64 -22.22 0.50
CA VAL A 86 -3.51 -22.80 1.53
C VAL A 86 -3.41 -24.32 1.41
N PHE A 87 -2.76 -24.93 2.37
CA PHE A 87 -2.58 -26.37 2.46
C PHE A 87 -3.70 -26.99 3.31
N THR A 88 -4.29 -28.10 2.82
CA THR A 88 -5.16 -28.96 3.59
C THR A 88 -4.41 -30.23 3.91
N LEU A 89 -4.35 -30.61 5.18
CA LEU A 89 -3.60 -31.74 5.67
C LEU A 89 -4.51 -32.97 5.85
N ASN A 90 -3.93 -34.18 5.95
CA ASN A 90 -4.70 -35.43 6.13
C ASN A 90 -5.50 -35.49 7.44
N ASN A 91 -5.17 -34.66 8.44
CA ASN A 91 -5.94 -34.51 9.67
C ASN A 91 -7.02 -33.39 9.58
N ALA A 92 -7.36 -32.96 8.36
CA ALA A 92 -8.30 -31.88 8.04
C ALA A 92 -7.91 -30.48 8.52
N LYS A 93 -6.73 -30.29 9.15
CA LYS A 93 -6.21 -28.94 9.46
C LYS A 93 -5.82 -28.22 8.18
N ARG A 94 -5.97 -26.90 8.20
CA ARG A 94 -5.52 -26.01 7.15
C ARG A 94 -4.39 -25.14 7.66
N VAL A 95 -3.36 -24.96 6.82
CA VAL A 95 -2.18 -24.14 7.11
C VAL A 95 -1.95 -23.20 5.92
N VAL A 96 -1.57 -21.99 6.21
CA VAL A 96 -1.30 -20.95 5.21
C VAL A 96 0.20 -20.70 5.17
N ALA A 97 0.78 -20.78 3.98
CA ALA A 97 2.13 -20.27 3.74
C ALA A 97 2.06 -19.06 2.83
N ARG A 98 2.69 -17.97 3.24
CA ARG A 98 2.70 -16.69 2.56
C ARG A 98 4.12 -16.30 2.19
N LEU A 99 4.36 -16.01 0.91
CA LEU A 99 5.65 -15.59 0.36
C LEU A 99 5.47 -14.18 -0.23
N PRO A 100 6.22 -13.17 0.24
CA PRO A 100 6.11 -11.82 -0.27
C PRO A 100 6.74 -11.71 -1.66
N PHE A 101 6.13 -10.90 -2.53
CA PHE A 101 6.77 -10.44 -3.76
C PHE A 101 7.80 -9.35 -3.45
N ALA A 102 8.71 -9.09 -4.37
CA ALA A 102 9.65 -7.97 -4.25
C ALA A 102 8.96 -6.60 -4.12
N LEU A 103 7.70 -6.51 -4.54
CA LEU A 103 6.84 -5.33 -4.44
C LEU A 103 6.25 -5.11 -3.03
N ALA A 104 6.31 -6.10 -2.17
CA ALA A 104 5.72 -6.03 -0.82
C ALA A 104 6.41 -5.03 0.10
N GLY A 105 7.67 -4.72 -0.18
CA GLY A 105 8.49 -3.81 0.61
C GLY A 105 9.96 -4.24 0.61
N PRO A 106 10.78 -3.65 1.48
CA PRO A 106 12.21 -3.97 1.56
C PRO A 106 12.42 -5.41 2.03
N ALA A 107 13.26 -6.14 1.30
CA ALA A 107 13.66 -7.50 1.64
C ALA A 107 14.19 -7.59 3.07
N LYS A 108 13.92 -8.69 3.75
CA LYS A 108 14.23 -8.99 5.15
C LYS A 108 13.43 -8.14 6.16
N LEU A 109 13.18 -6.86 5.88
CA LEU A 109 12.51 -5.97 6.83
C LEU A 109 11.01 -6.20 6.87
N THR A 110 10.36 -6.34 5.71
CA THR A 110 8.91 -6.48 5.62
C THR A 110 8.40 -7.71 6.37
N THR A 111 9.01 -8.86 6.12
CA THR A 111 8.67 -10.12 6.80
C THR A 111 8.98 -10.06 8.30
N ALA A 112 10.14 -9.52 8.67
CA ALA A 112 10.52 -9.37 10.09
C ALA A 112 9.58 -8.44 10.84
N SER A 113 9.21 -7.31 10.23
CA SER A 113 8.27 -6.35 10.81
C SER A 113 6.88 -6.92 10.98
N GLU A 114 6.36 -7.63 9.98
CA GLU A 114 5.04 -8.24 10.08
C GLU A 114 4.98 -9.27 11.21
N VAL A 115 5.97 -10.16 11.30
CA VAL A 115 6.02 -11.17 12.37
C VAL A 115 6.15 -10.50 13.74
N ALA A 116 7.00 -9.48 13.87
CA ALA A 116 7.14 -8.73 15.11
C ALA A 116 5.84 -8.02 15.49
N THR A 117 5.15 -7.41 14.52
CA THR A 117 3.84 -6.75 14.73
C THR A 117 2.80 -7.74 15.21
N ILE A 118 2.64 -8.89 14.56
CA ILE A 118 1.70 -9.94 14.98
C ILE A 118 2.01 -10.41 16.40
N LYS A 119 3.28 -10.70 16.72
CA LYS A 119 3.67 -11.15 18.07
C LYS A 119 3.46 -10.06 19.12
N TYR A 120 3.77 -8.81 18.79
CA TYR A 120 3.51 -7.67 19.67
C TYR A 120 2.02 -7.54 19.98
N LEU A 121 1.16 -7.56 18.96
CA LEU A 121 -0.29 -7.46 19.10
C LEU A 121 -0.87 -8.62 19.90
N GLN A 122 -0.46 -9.87 19.62
CA GLN A 122 -0.86 -11.05 20.37
C GLN A 122 -0.48 -10.96 21.86
N SER A 123 0.61 -10.26 22.20
CA SER A 123 1.06 -10.09 23.59
C SER A 123 0.41 -8.91 24.32
N ARG A 124 -0.14 -7.93 23.61
CA ARG A 124 -0.62 -6.66 24.17
C ARG A 124 -2.12 -6.42 23.99
N THR A 125 -2.76 -7.18 23.12
CA THR A 125 -4.18 -7.01 22.79
C THR A 125 -4.91 -8.34 22.82
N SER A 126 -6.24 -8.27 22.77
CA SER A 126 -7.10 -9.45 22.61
C SER A 126 -7.60 -9.59 21.16
N ILE A 127 -6.95 -8.91 20.21
CA ILE A 127 -7.28 -9.03 18.79
C ILE A 127 -6.95 -10.46 18.33
N PRO A 128 -7.93 -11.18 17.78
CA PRO A 128 -7.68 -12.52 17.29
C PRO A 128 -6.87 -12.45 15.98
N ILE A 129 -5.69 -13.08 15.99
CA ILE A 129 -4.78 -13.15 14.84
C ILE A 129 -4.29 -14.59 14.74
N PRO A 130 -4.31 -15.23 13.56
CA PRO A 130 -3.82 -16.60 13.39
C PRO A 130 -2.39 -16.78 13.90
N ALA A 131 -2.11 -17.90 14.55
CA ALA A 131 -0.80 -18.16 15.13
C ALA A 131 0.24 -18.37 14.03
N ILE A 132 1.42 -17.74 14.17
CA ILE A 132 2.59 -17.98 13.32
C ILE A 132 3.25 -19.28 13.81
N LEU A 133 3.38 -20.25 12.90
CA LEU A 133 3.96 -21.57 13.14
C LEU A 133 5.47 -21.57 12.86
N ASP A 134 5.88 -20.93 11.75
CA ASP A 134 7.29 -20.76 11.38
C ASP A 134 7.44 -19.60 10.40
N TRP A 135 8.65 -19.03 10.30
CA TRP A 135 8.94 -17.93 9.39
C TRP A 135 10.43 -17.74 9.13
N SER A 136 10.77 -17.12 8.02
CA SER A 136 12.11 -16.66 7.72
C SER A 136 12.06 -15.37 6.92
N ASN A 137 12.84 -14.39 7.33
CA ASN A 137 13.06 -13.14 6.59
C ASN A 137 14.34 -13.16 5.75
N ASP A 138 15.09 -14.26 5.72
CA ASP A 138 16.34 -14.35 4.99
C ASP A 138 16.36 -15.57 4.07
N ALA A 139 16.18 -15.32 2.76
CA ALA A 139 16.26 -16.32 1.71
C ALA A 139 17.66 -16.95 1.57
N THR A 140 18.70 -16.28 2.07
CA THR A 140 20.10 -16.73 1.95
C THR A 140 20.60 -17.47 3.17
N ASN A 141 19.81 -17.54 4.24
CA ASN A 141 20.17 -18.27 5.45
C ASN A 141 20.28 -19.78 5.16
N ALA A 142 21.38 -20.39 5.57
CA ALA A 142 21.65 -21.82 5.35
C ALA A 142 20.57 -22.75 5.94
N ASN A 143 19.84 -22.32 6.97
CA ASN A 143 18.76 -23.07 7.59
C ASN A 143 17.41 -22.87 6.85
N ASN A 144 17.32 -21.89 5.94
CA ASN A 144 16.14 -21.67 5.11
C ASN A 144 16.22 -22.49 3.81
N THR A 145 15.80 -23.74 3.88
CA THR A 145 15.81 -24.66 2.73
C THR A 145 14.81 -24.27 1.64
N ILE A 146 13.84 -23.39 1.93
CA ILE A 146 12.84 -22.91 0.97
C ILE A 146 13.47 -21.94 -0.02
N GLY A 147 14.48 -21.16 0.40
CA GLY A 147 15.20 -20.23 -0.47
C GLY A 147 14.40 -18.95 -0.81
N SER A 148 13.40 -18.61 -0.01
CA SER A 148 12.62 -17.37 -0.09
C SER A 148 12.26 -16.90 1.32
N GLU A 149 11.87 -15.63 1.47
CA GLU A 149 11.17 -15.17 2.67
C GLU A 149 9.79 -15.83 2.73
N TYR A 150 9.34 -16.18 3.93
CA TYR A 150 8.04 -16.80 4.13
C TYR A 150 7.51 -16.61 5.55
N ILE A 151 6.17 -16.71 5.69
CA ILE A 151 5.47 -16.87 6.96
C ILE A 151 4.53 -18.06 6.80
N ILE A 152 4.65 -19.07 7.68
CA ILE A 152 3.71 -20.18 7.80
C ILE A 152 2.87 -19.94 9.05
N MET A 153 1.55 -19.94 8.91
CA MET A 153 0.60 -19.65 9.97
C MET A 153 -0.62 -20.55 9.92
N GLU A 154 -1.35 -20.60 11.01
CA GLU A 154 -2.67 -21.24 11.02
C GLU A 154 -3.61 -20.56 10.01
N HIS A 155 -4.53 -21.32 9.47
CA HIS A 155 -5.62 -20.75 8.68
C HIS A 155 -6.61 -20.05 9.60
N ALA A 156 -7.02 -18.83 9.25
CA ALA A 156 -8.03 -18.09 9.99
C ALA A 156 -9.32 -18.91 10.18
N THR A 157 -9.90 -18.79 11.36
CA THR A 157 -11.12 -19.50 11.76
C THR A 157 -12.37 -18.73 11.36
N GLY A 158 -13.51 -19.43 11.23
CA GLY A 158 -14.77 -18.82 10.78
C GLY A 158 -14.85 -18.58 9.29
N VAL A 159 -15.63 -17.57 8.89
CA VAL A 159 -15.88 -17.19 7.50
C VAL A 159 -15.47 -15.74 7.27
N GLN A 160 -14.97 -15.42 6.07
CA GLN A 160 -14.61 -14.04 5.73
C GLN A 160 -15.85 -13.14 5.77
N LEU A 161 -15.72 -11.98 6.38
CA LEU A 161 -16.84 -11.05 6.56
C LEU A 161 -17.46 -10.64 5.22
N HIS A 162 -16.66 -10.48 4.13
CA HIS A 162 -17.20 -10.14 2.83
C HIS A 162 -18.13 -11.19 2.25
N GLN A 163 -17.95 -12.49 2.59
CA GLN A 163 -18.84 -13.58 2.18
C GLN A 163 -20.10 -13.60 3.01
N LYS A 164 -19.98 -13.31 4.32
CA LYS A 164 -21.11 -13.30 5.25
C LYS A 164 -21.96 -12.03 5.14
N TRP A 165 -21.37 -10.91 4.79
CA TRP A 165 -21.97 -9.59 4.78
C TRP A 165 -23.29 -9.47 4.01
N PRO A 166 -23.45 -10.04 2.79
CA PRO A 166 -24.72 -10.00 2.06
C PRO A 166 -25.88 -10.66 2.77
N GLU A 167 -25.61 -11.71 3.57
CA GLU A 167 -26.61 -12.49 4.29
C GLU A 167 -27.01 -11.89 5.63
N MET A 168 -26.24 -10.91 6.14
CA MET A 168 -26.47 -10.31 7.46
C MET A 168 -27.64 -9.33 7.45
N ALA A 169 -28.48 -9.40 8.48
CA ALA A 169 -29.50 -8.38 8.75
C ALA A 169 -28.84 -7.04 9.16
N GLY A 170 -29.55 -5.94 9.02
CA GLY A 170 -29.01 -4.60 9.28
C GLY A 170 -28.49 -4.43 10.71
N ASP A 171 -29.21 -4.96 11.70
CA ASP A 171 -28.80 -4.92 13.12
C ASP A 171 -27.53 -5.78 13.38
N GLN A 172 -27.36 -6.90 12.66
CA GLN A 172 -26.16 -7.72 12.74
C GLN A 172 -24.94 -6.99 12.18
N ARG A 173 -25.09 -6.26 11.07
CA ARG A 173 -24.01 -5.45 10.48
C ARG A 173 -23.58 -4.34 11.43
N VAL A 174 -24.53 -3.63 12.05
CA VAL A 174 -24.22 -2.59 13.05
C VAL A 174 -23.48 -3.16 14.25
N LYS A 175 -23.94 -4.31 14.80
CA LYS A 175 -23.24 -5.00 15.90
C LYS A 175 -21.85 -5.46 15.50
N CYS A 176 -21.68 -5.91 14.25
CA CYS A 176 -20.38 -6.32 13.73
C CYS A 176 -19.41 -5.11 13.63
N ILE A 177 -19.88 -3.96 13.15
CA ILE A 177 -19.09 -2.72 13.11
C ILE A 177 -18.64 -2.33 14.52
N ASP A 178 -19.53 -2.31 15.50
CA ASP A 178 -19.20 -2.04 16.91
C ASP A 178 -18.14 -3.03 17.44
N ALA A 179 -18.31 -4.33 17.16
CA ALA A 179 -17.36 -5.37 17.58
C ALA A 179 -15.97 -5.19 16.96
N ILE A 180 -15.89 -4.83 15.67
CA ILE A 180 -14.63 -4.51 15.00
C ILE A 180 -13.97 -3.32 15.69
N TYR A 181 -14.71 -2.22 15.92
CA TYR A 181 -14.14 -1.00 16.51
C TYR A 181 -13.76 -1.15 17.97
N ARG A 182 -14.38 -2.08 18.72
CA ARG A 182 -13.90 -2.48 20.06
C ARG A 182 -12.52 -3.13 19.99
N LYS A 183 -12.21 -3.89 18.92
CA LYS A 183 -10.86 -4.42 18.68
C LYS A 183 -9.90 -3.33 18.21
N MET A 184 -10.35 -2.42 17.36
CA MET A 184 -9.52 -1.29 16.91
C MET A 184 -9.18 -0.33 18.06
N LYS A 185 -10.07 -0.20 19.05
CA LYS A 185 -9.77 0.55 20.28
C LYS A 185 -8.53 0.01 20.99
N GLU A 186 -8.34 -1.31 21.03
CA GLU A 186 -7.15 -1.91 21.65
C GLU A 186 -5.85 -1.48 20.93
N LEU A 187 -5.89 -1.22 19.59
CA LEU A 187 -4.74 -0.68 18.84
C LEU A 187 -4.48 0.78 19.18
N VAL A 188 -5.52 1.61 19.18
CA VAL A 188 -5.35 3.06 19.40
C VAL A 188 -5.03 3.38 20.87
N ASP A 189 -5.22 2.44 21.78
CA ASP A 189 -4.81 2.58 23.18
C ASP A 189 -3.31 2.30 23.39
N LEU A 190 -2.63 1.65 22.44
CA LEU A 190 -1.18 1.47 22.47
C LEU A 190 -0.47 2.81 22.30
N ARG A 191 0.71 2.95 22.93
CA ARG A 191 1.50 4.19 22.87
C ARG A 191 2.89 3.91 22.34
N PHE A 192 3.33 4.77 21.41
CA PHE A 192 4.61 4.61 20.76
C PHE A 192 5.43 5.92 20.86
N PRO A 193 6.74 5.83 21.09
CA PRO A 193 7.62 7.01 21.22
C PRO A 193 8.10 7.58 19.87
N ALA A 194 7.87 6.89 18.75
CA ALA A 194 8.40 7.24 17.44
C ALA A 194 7.55 6.65 16.30
N PHE A 195 7.74 7.17 15.10
CA PHE A 195 7.17 6.64 13.84
C PHE A 195 8.13 5.65 13.20
N GLY A 196 7.61 4.62 12.54
CA GLY A 196 8.41 3.57 11.91
C GLY A 196 7.68 2.24 11.90
N SER A 197 8.42 1.13 11.83
CA SER A 197 7.83 -0.22 11.88
C SER A 197 8.36 -1.00 13.08
N LEU A 198 7.56 -1.97 13.55
CA LEU A 198 7.93 -2.81 14.69
C LEU A 198 8.91 -3.91 14.28
N TYR A 199 9.87 -4.20 15.16
CA TYR A 199 10.83 -5.30 15.02
C TYR A 199 11.10 -5.94 16.37
N PHE A 200 11.67 -7.15 16.35
CA PHE A 200 12.24 -7.74 17.55
C PHE A 200 13.50 -6.96 17.99
N ALA A 201 13.64 -6.74 19.27
CA ALA A 201 14.80 -6.11 19.87
C ALA A 201 16.02 -7.04 19.81
N LYS A 202 16.58 -7.22 18.60
CA LYS A 202 17.88 -7.90 18.43
C LYS A 202 18.96 -6.85 18.26
N PRO A 203 20.16 -7.03 18.87
CA PRO A 203 21.28 -6.14 18.59
C PRO A 203 21.66 -6.30 17.10
N HIS A 204 21.81 -5.20 16.39
CA HIS A 204 22.69 -5.02 15.22
C HIS A 204 22.17 -4.96 13.79
N ASP A 205 20.86 -5.05 13.51
CA ASP A 205 20.47 -5.04 12.07
C ASP A 205 20.11 -3.64 11.52
N PHE A 206 19.94 -2.62 12.37
CA PHE A 206 19.49 -1.30 11.91
C PHE A 206 20.28 -0.17 12.58
N GLY A 207 20.68 0.83 11.78
CA GLY A 207 21.25 2.07 12.31
C GLY A 207 20.15 2.92 12.96
N GLY A 208 20.11 2.92 14.29
CA GLY A 208 19.15 3.67 15.08
C GLY A 208 17.81 2.95 15.25
N THR A 209 17.42 2.69 16.49
CA THR A 209 16.13 2.12 16.86
C THR A 209 15.61 2.80 18.11
N TYR A 210 14.28 2.84 18.28
CA TYR A 210 13.64 3.25 19.53
C TYR A 210 13.19 1.99 20.28
N PRO A 211 13.78 1.66 21.44
CA PRO A 211 13.37 0.51 22.23
C PRO A 211 11.95 0.71 22.79
N LEU A 212 11.10 -0.31 22.69
CA LEU A 212 9.79 -0.34 23.34
C LEU A 212 9.87 -1.11 24.67
N ASP A 213 10.50 -2.27 24.62
CA ASP A 213 10.74 -3.12 25.79
C ASP A 213 11.93 -4.06 25.52
N LYS A 214 12.02 -5.20 26.26
CA LYS A 214 13.10 -6.18 26.09
C LYS A 214 13.00 -7.00 24.81
N GLU A 215 11.82 -7.10 24.21
CA GLU A 215 11.50 -7.98 23.09
C GLU A 215 11.30 -7.21 21.78
N PHE A 216 10.87 -5.93 21.85
CA PHE A 216 10.44 -5.16 20.69
C PHE A 216 11.09 -3.77 20.62
N CYS A 217 11.30 -3.30 19.40
CA CYS A 217 11.77 -1.95 19.10
C CYS A 217 11.06 -1.39 17.85
N ILE A 218 11.16 -0.07 17.65
CA ILE A 218 10.77 0.60 16.42
C ILE A 218 12.04 0.81 15.59
N GLY A 219 12.01 0.40 14.36
CA GLY A 219 13.08 0.55 13.37
C GLY A 219 12.59 1.21 12.08
N PRO A 220 13.33 1.05 10.97
CA PRO A 220 12.99 1.64 9.68
C PRO A 220 11.57 1.30 9.23
N HIS A 221 10.92 2.28 8.63
CA HIS A 221 9.55 2.16 8.14
C HIS A 221 9.47 1.27 6.89
N CYS A 222 8.65 0.21 6.89
CA CYS A 222 8.53 -0.75 5.79
C CYS A 222 7.69 -0.27 4.61
N GLY A 223 7.02 0.88 4.71
CA GLY A 223 6.15 1.40 3.64
C GLY A 223 6.91 1.58 2.32
N THR A 224 6.33 1.08 1.23
CA THR A 224 6.91 1.08 -0.12
C THR A 224 7.25 2.48 -0.63
N ARG A 225 6.64 3.52 -0.05
CA ARG A 225 6.94 4.93 -0.38
C ARG A 225 8.39 5.34 -0.08
N TYR A 226 9.11 4.61 0.77
CA TYR A 226 10.51 4.90 1.13
C TYR A 226 11.53 3.99 0.43
N TRP A 227 11.08 2.95 -0.29
CA TRP A 227 11.95 1.89 -0.81
C TRP A 227 11.83 1.73 -2.33
N ASP A 228 12.83 1.08 -2.92
CA ASP A 228 12.86 0.75 -4.36
C ASP A 228 12.21 -0.63 -4.58
N CYS A 229 10.89 -0.66 -4.53
CA CYS A 229 10.09 -1.87 -4.65
C CYS A 229 8.85 -1.73 -5.54
N SER A 230 8.76 -0.65 -6.34
CA SER A 230 7.64 -0.43 -7.26
C SER A 230 8.07 -0.58 -8.71
N VAL A 231 7.25 -1.22 -9.54
CA VAL A 231 7.53 -1.37 -10.97
C VAL A 231 7.61 0.01 -11.65
N GLY A 232 8.72 0.25 -12.34
CA GLY A 232 8.92 1.50 -13.10
C GLY A 232 9.16 2.77 -12.27
N GLU A 233 9.34 2.63 -10.96
CA GLU A 233 9.57 3.76 -10.05
C GLU A 233 10.91 3.63 -9.31
N GLN A 234 12.02 3.71 -10.05
CA GLN A 234 13.36 3.60 -9.48
C GLN A 234 13.66 4.69 -8.44
N ARG A 235 14.51 4.36 -7.44
CA ARG A 235 15.05 5.29 -6.46
C ARG A 235 16.47 5.72 -6.82
N TYR A 236 16.77 7.00 -6.59
CA TYR A 236 18.06 7.63 -6.82
C TYR A 236 18.52 8.31 -5.55
N TYR A 237 19.34 7.64 -4.75
CA TYR A 237 19.76 8.18 -3.45
C TYR A 237 20.89 9.23 -3.53
N HIS A 238 21.41 9.56 -4.70
CA HIS A 238 22.29 10.71 -5.00
C HIS A 238 23.36 11.04 -3.93
N SER A 239 24.05 10.13 -3.37
CA SER A 239 25.03 10.34 -2.30
C SER A 239 24.47 10.68 -0.89
N VAL A 240 23.16 10.72 -0.71
CA VAL A 240 22.51 10.89 0.59
C VAL A 240 22.04 9.52 1.08
N GLU A 241 22.29 9.19 2.34
CA GLU A 241 21.72 7.99 2.95
C GLU A 241 20.19 8.06 2.95
N PRO A 242 19.50 6.94 2.65
CA PRO A 242 18.04 6.92 2.67
C PRO A 242 17.49 7.24 4.06
N ASN A 243 16.61 8.24 4.16
CA ASN A 243 15.91 8.58 5.39
C ASN A 243 14.61 7.78 5.50
N GLN A 244 14.70 6.57 6.02
CA GLN A 244 13.61 5.60 6.13
C GLN A 244 13.13 5.44 7.58
N GLY A 245 13.49 6.36 8.44
CA GLY A 245 13.15 6.30 9.87
C GLY A 245 14.04 5.31 10.67
N PRO A 246 13.67 5.03 11.91
CA PRO A 246 12.53 5.59 12.63
C PRO A 246 12.69 7.08 12.96
N TRP A 247 11.56 7.80 13.14
CA TRP A 247 11.53 9.24 13.41
C TRP A 247 10.90 9.53 14.77
N GLY A 248 11.59 10.34 15.59
CA GLY A 248 11.18 10.63 16.96
C GLY A 248 10.07 11.69 17.07
N ASN A 249 9.79 12.44 16.01
CA ASN A 249 8.79 13.50 16.00
C ASN A 249 8.26 13.74 14.58
N ILE A 250 7.17 14.50 14.49
CA ILE A 250 6.50 14.80 13.21
C ILE A 250 7.39 15.60 12.25
N GLY A 251 8.29 16.45 12.75
CA GLY A 251 9.21 17.21 11.90
C GLY A 251 10.21 16.29 11.18
N GLU A 252 10.80 15.32 11.89
CA GLU A 252 11.68 14.30 11.30
C GLU A 252 10.92 13.39 10.33
N PHE A 253 9.67 13.02 10.65
CA PHE A 253 8.80 12.27 9.75
C PHE A 253 8.55 13.04 8.44
N CYS A 254 8.30 14.36 8.50
CA CYS A 254 8.16 15.22 7.34
C CYS A 254 9.44 15.24 6.49
N ASP A 255 10.61 15.32 7.12
CA ASP A 255 11.90 15.22 6.42
C ASP A 255 12.01 13.87 5.68
N GLY A 256 11.58 12.77 6.30
CA GLY A 256 11.50 11.46 5.67
C GLY A 256 10.61 11.43 4.43
N LEU A 257 9.43 12.07 4.47
CA LEU A 257 8.54 12.18 3.31
C LEU A 257 9.18 12.97 2.17
N ILE A 258 9.81 14.10 2.47
CA ILE A 258 10.49 14.93 1.46
C ILE A 258 11.67 14.17 0.86
N ASP A 259 12.49 13.50 1.68
CA ASP A 259 13.62 12.70 1.23
C ASP A 259 13.17 11.52 0.34
N ALA A 260 12.03 10.89 0.69
CA ALA A 260 11.39 9.90 -0.17
C ALA A 260 10.99 10.48 -1.53
N GLY A 261 10.45 11.70 -1.57
CA GLY A 261 10.16 12.42 -2.81
C GLY A 261 11.42 12.73 -3.62
N LEU A 262 12.45 13.26 -2.97
CA LEU A 262 13.75 13.58 -3.60
C LEU A 262 14.43 12.32 -4.16
N SER A 263 14.34 11.18 -3.49
CA SER A 263 14.92 9.92 -3.95
C SER A 263 14.30 9.37 -5.23
N ARG A 264 13.11 9.84 -5.62
CA ARG A 264 12.44 9.46 -6.88
C ARG A 264 12.92 10.29 -8.08
N LEU A 265 13.66 11.38 -7.86
CA LEU A 265 14.07 12.29 -8.91
C LEU A 265 15.28 11.73 -9.67
N PRO A 266 15.17 11.50 -10.98
CA PRO A 266 16.33 11.09 -11.77
C PRO A 266 17.37 12.23 -11.86
N PRO A 267 18.60 11.94 -12.29
CA PRO A 267 19.60 12.98 -12.57
C PRO A 267 19.06 14.06 -13.50
N VAL A 268 19.48 15.32 -13.30
CA VAL A 268 18.93 16.49 -14.00
C VAL A 268 18.98 16.38 -15.54
N ASN A 269 19.96 15.66 -16.07
CA ASN A 269 20.16 15.46 -17.51
C ASN A 269 19.50 14.18 -18.06
N SER A 270 18.70 13.50 -17.25
CA SER A 270 17.97 12.31 -17.71
C SER A 270 16.91 12.71 -18.74
N ASN A 271 16.80 11.92 -19.79
CA ASN A 271 15.76 12.12 -20.81
C ASN A 271 14.38 11.75 -20.22
N ILE A 272 13.49 12.72 -20.12
CA ILE A 272 12.15 12.57 -19.53
C ILE A 272 11.10 12.63 -20.65
N ASN A 273 11.33 11.87 -21.72
CA ASN A 273 10.39 11.83 -22.84
C ASN A 273 9.05 11.19 -22.41
N ASN A 274 7.96 11.64 -23.02
CA ASN A 274 6.59 11.12 -22.86
C ASN A 274 5.93 11.39 -21.49
N LYS A 275 6.31 12.44 -20.77
CA LYS A 275 5.56 12.89 -19.59
C LYS A 275 4.61 14.03 -19.96
N PRO A 276 3.40 14.10 -19.36
CA PRO A 276 2.48 15.22 -19.56
C PRO A 276 3.15 16.56 -19.23
N PHE A 277 2.78 17.64 -19.91
CA PHE A 277 3.40 18.94 -19.68
C PHE A 277 3.21 19.49 -18.25
N TYR A 278 2.20 19.00 -17.51
CA TYR A 278 2.01 19.33 -16.10
C TYR A 278 3.00 18.62 -15.17
N HIS A 279 3.68 17.58 -15.66
CA HIS A 279 4.58 16.79 -14.82
C HIS A 279 5.73 17.62 -14.26
N GLY A 280 6.35 18.44 -15.11
CA GLY A 280 7.48 19.28 -14.70
C GLY A 280 8.84 18.57 -14.81
N SER A 281 9.91 19.35 -14.83
CA SER A 281 11.29 18.86 -14.88
C SER A 281 11.80 18.45 -13.49
N THR A 282 12.85 17.61 -13.44
CA THR A 282 13.55 17.24 -12.20
C THR A 282 13.92 18.46 -11.34
N ARG A 283 14.32 19.56 -11.97
CA ARG A 283 14.67 20.81 -11.27
C ARG A 283 13.44 21.43 -10.59
N ILE A 284 12.28 21.44 -11.27
CA ILE A 284 11.02 21.94 -10.71
C ILE A 284 10.61 21.12 -9.49
N HIS A 285 10.63 19.79 -9.61
CA HIS A 285 10.30 18.90 -8.49
C HIS A 285 11.22 19.13 -7.29
N ARG A 286 12.54 19.22 -7.52
CA ARG A 286 13.51 19.47 -6.44
C ARG A 286 13.22 20.79 -5.73
N SER A 287 13.05 21.89 -6.46
CA SER A 287 12.75 23.19 -5.87
C SER A 287 11.44 23.19 -5.10
N LEU A 288 10.42 22.50 -5.61
CA LEU A 288 9.12 22.40 -4.95
C LEU A 288 9.19 21.58 -3.66
N LEU A 289 9.92 20.46 -3.67
CA LEU A 289 10.13 19.63 -2.48
C LEU A 289 10.89 20.36 -1.38
N GLU A 290 11.91 21.16 -1.72
CA GLU A 290 12.61 21.98 -0.73
C GLU A 290 11.71 23.09 -0.15
N SER A 291 10.85 23.68 -0.98
CA SER A 291 9.83 24.62 -0.49
C SER A 291 8.81 23.94 0.42
N ALA A 292 8.35 22.74 0.05
CA ALA A 292 7.44 21.95 0.87
C ALA A 292 8.08 21.57 2.21
N ARG A 293 9.38 21.24 2.25
CA ARG A 293 10.12 20.99 3.49
C ARG A 293 9.99 22.17 4.46
N ALA A 294 10.17 23.39 3.97
CA ALA A 294 10.06 24.59 4.79
C ALA A 294 8.62 24.80 5.34
N VAL A 295 7.60 24.55 4.51
CA VAL A 295 6.19 24.65 4.91
C VAL A 295 5.84 23.58 5.93
N LEU A 296 6.13 22.30 5.65
CA LEU A 296 5.83 21.20 6.56
C LEU A 296 6.55 21.36 7.91
N LYS A 297 7.79 21.85 7.89
CA LYS A 297 8.54 22.15 9.12
C LYS A 297 7.83 23.22 9.97
N GLN A 298 7.29 24.26 9.37
CA GLN A 298 6.53 25.28 10.11
C GLN A 298 5.17 24.72 10.56
N MET A 299 4.45 24.01 9.71
CA MET A 299 3.18 23.37 10.06
C MET A 299 3.35 22.36 11.20
N SER A 300 4.42 21.59 11.23
CA SER A 300 4.69 20.60 12.29
C SER A 300 4.89 21.21 13.68
N THR A 301 5.08 22.54 13.79
CA THR A 301 5.16 23.23 15.08
C THR A 301 3.79 23.64 15.62
N ASP A 302 2.72 23.55 14.82
CA ASP A 302 1.36 23.87 15.27
C ASP A 302 0.83 22.76 16.19
N HIS A 303 0.28 23.15 17.33
CA HIS A 303 -0.19 22.21 18.35
C HIS A 303 -1.31 21.27 17.83
N ARG A 304 -2.18 21.76 16.95
CA ARG A 304 -3.27 20.94 16.35
C ARG A 304 -2.70 19.83 15.50
N ILE A 305 -1.67 20.11 14.70
CA ILE A 305 -0.98 19.11 13.88
C ILE A 305 -0.20 18.14 14.78
N ALA A 306 0.47 18.66 15.81
CA ALA A 306 1.20 17.83 16.76
C ALA A 306 0.25 16.86 17.51
N GLU A 307 -0.93 17.31 17.91
CA GLU A 307 -1.95 16.48 18.55
C GLU A 307 -2.57 15.45 17.57
N ALA A 308 -2.81 15.85 16.31
CA ALA A 308 -3.30 14.96 15.25
C ALA A 308 -2.23 13.96 14.76
N ALA A 309 -0.94 14.21 15.05
CA ALA A 309 0.20 13.43 14.62
C ALA A 309 0.72 12.48 15.69
N ILE A 310 -0.08 12.14 16.71
CA ILE A 310 0.36 11.14 17.72
C ILE A 310 0.76 9.84 17.00
N PRO A 311 1.94 9.25 17.34
CA PRO A 311 2.36 7.98 16.76
C PRO A 311 1.36 6.86 17.05
N LEU A 312 0.77 6.29 16.02
CA LEU A 312 -0.31 5.32 16.09
C LEU A 312 -0.02 4.12 15.20
N LEU A 313 -0.24 2.92 15.75
CA LEU A 313 -0.29 1.68 14.97
C LEU A 313 -1.76 1.39 14.63
N PHE A 314 -2.06 1.19 13.35
CA PHE A 314 -3.38 0.81 12.91
C PHE A 314 -3.30 -0.24 11.80
N HIS A 315 -4.42 -0.92 11.53
CA HIS A 315 -4.45 -1.92 10.45
C HIS A 315 -4.39 -1.23 9.09
N PRO A 316 -3.42 -1.55 8.21
CA PRO A 316 -3.19 -0.80 6.96
C PRO A 316 -4.27 -1.01 5.90
N ASP A 317 -5.09 -2.06 6.04
CA ASP A 317 -6.10 -2.48 5.04
C ASP A 317 -7.29 -3.15 5.73
N LEU A 318 -8.04 -2.37 6.54
CA LEU A 318 -9.17 -2.86 7.33
C LEU A 318 -10.43 -3.05 6.46
N HIS A 319 -10.45 -4.11 5.67
CA HIS A 319 -11.56 -4.45 4.78
C HIS A 319 -12.26 -5.75 5.17
N LYS A 320 -13.52 -5.92 4.72
CA LYS A 320 -14.32 -7.15 4.95
C LYS A 320 -13.58 -8.43 4.55
N ARG A 321 -12.62 -8.39 3.63
CA ARG A 321 -11.84 -9.56 3.21
C ARG A 321 -10.79 -9.97 4.22
N ASN A 322 -10.33 -9.04 5.05
CA ASN A 322 -9.29 -9.27 6.05
C ASN A 322 -9.85 -9.57 7.46
N ILE A 323 -11.18 -9.56 7.60
CA ILE A 323 -11.88 -9.85 8.84
C ILE A 323 -12.63 -11.18 8.71
N PHE A 324 -12.48 -12.05 9.71
CA PHE A 324 -13.22 -13.30 9.83
C PHE A 324 -14.17 -13.22 11.01
N VAL A 325 -15.35 -13.82 10.83
CA VAL A 325 -16.42 -13.83 11.82
C VAL A 325 -16.93 -15.25 12.05
N SER A 326 -17.55 -15.49 13.20
CA SER A 326 -18.21 -16.77 13.47
C SER A 326 -19.36 -16.98 12.49
N GLU A 327 -19.51 -18.21 12.00
CA GLU A 327 -20.60 -18.59 11.09
C GLU A 327 -21.98 -18.38 11.72
N GLY A 328 -22.12 -18.69 13.02
CA GLY A 328 -23.39 -18.61 13.76
C GLY A 328 -23.67 -17.22 14.33
N ASP A 329 -22.66 -16.43 14.65
CA ASP A 329 -22.78 -15.07 15.19
C ASP A 329 -21.77 -14.11 14.54
N PRO A 330 -22.18 -13.38 13.51
CA PRO A 330 -21.26 -12.50 12.78
C PRO A 330 -20.81 -11.25 13.58
N ALA A 331 -21.31 -11.02 14.78
CA ALA A 331 -20.76 -10.01 15.68
C ALA A 331 -19.54 -10.54 16.47
N THR A 332 -19.26 -11.84 16.41
CA THR A 332 -18.06 -12.43 17.00
C THR A 332 -16.94 -12.46 15.98
N ILE A 333 -15.95 -11.59 16.15
CA ILE A 333 -14.74 -11.54 15.33
C ILE A 333 -13.84 -12.73 15.72
N THR A 334 -13.53 -13.60 14.76
CA THR A 334 -12.72 -14.80 14.99
C THR A 334 -11.29 -14.64 14.61
N ASP A 335 -10.97 -13.84 13.57
CA ASP A 335 -9.62 -13.51 13.17
C ASP A 335 -9.57 -12.20 12.37
N ILE A 336 -8.44 -11.48 12.46
CA ILE A 336 -8.07 -10.35 11.59
C ILE A 336 -6.72 -10.69 10.99
N ILE A 337 -6.62 -10.66 9.67
CA ILE A 337 -5.43 -11.05 8.90
C ILE A 337 -4.84 -9.87 8.12
N ASP A 338 -3.67 -10.09 7.53
CA ASP A 338 -2.95 -9.15 6.63
C ASP A 338 -2.39 -7.92 7.34
N TRP A 339 -1.56 -8.19 8.34
CA TRP A 339 -0.80 -7.18 9.09
C TRP A 339 0.49 -6.75 8.39
N GLN A 340 0.65 -7.08 7.09
CA GLN A 340 1.82 -6.70 6.31
C GLN A 340 1.92 -5.18 6.15
N VAL A 341 3.15 -4.66 6.27
CA VAL A 341 3.44 -3.22 6.17
C VAL A 341 2.72 -2.37 7.22
N THR A 342 2.14 -2.98 8.24
CA THR A 342 1.62 -2.25 9.41
C THR A 342 2.74 -1.42 10.01
N SER A 343 2.52 -0.12 10.12
CA SER A 343 3.54 0.83 10.58
C SER A 343 2.94 1.82 11.58
N ILE A 344 3.81 2.42 12.38
CA ILE A 344 3.45 3.48 13.30
C ILE A 344 3.52 4.79 12.54
N GLU A 345 2.36 5.36 12.26
CA GLU A 345 2.17 6.57 11.48
C GLU A 345 1.59 7.70 12.34
N PRO A 346 1.63 8.96 11.88
CA PRO A 346 0.79 10.00 12.46
C PRO A 346 -0.70 9.62 12.41
N ALA A 347 -1.45 9.81 13.49
CA ALA A 347 -2.85 9.39 13.56
C ALA A 347 -3.72 9.95 12.42
N PHE A 348 -3.45 11.19 11.96
CA PHE A 348 -4.16 11.79 10.83
C PHE A 348 -3.96 11.01 9.51
N TRP A 349 -2.90 10.19 9.39
CA TRP A 349 -2.64 9.38 8.18
C TRP A 349 -3.66 8.28 7.97
N TYR A 350 -4.25 7.79 9.07
CA TYR A 350 -5.30 6.77 9.05
C TYR A 350 -6.72 7.35 9.12
N SER A 351 -6.86 8.66 9.32
CA SER A 351 -8.16 9.28 9.55
C SER A 351 -9.07 9.31 8.33
N ASP A 352 -8.50 9.41 7.13
CA ASP A 352 -9.27 9.53 5.87
C ASP A 352 -9.72 8.18 5.31
N GLU A 353 -9.29 7.06 5.90
CA GLU A 353 -9.64 5.73 5.43
C GLU A 353 -11.01 5.30 5.94
N ILE A 354 -12.00 5.26 5.05
CA ILE A 354 -13.32 4.71 5.33
C ILE A 354 -13.35 3.25 4.89
N PRO A 355 -13.50 2.30 5.83
CA PRO A 355 -13.58 0.89 5.48
C PRO A 355 -14.77 0.56 4.57
N ASP A 356 -14.63 -0.45 3.72
CA ASP A 356 -15.65 -0.86 2.74
C ASP A 356 -16.98 -1.33 3.38
N PHE A 357 -16.99 -1.70 4.65
CA PHE A 357 -18.20 -2.01 5.42
C PHE A 357 -18.93 -0.74 5.93
N ALA A 358 -18.29 0.42 5.86
CA ALA A 358 -18.83 1.71 6.28
C ALA A 358 -19.23 2.61 5.10
N THR A 359 -18.94 2.19 3.86
CA THR A 359 -19.29 2.94 2.65
C THR A 359 -20.81 2.93 2.45
N PRO A 360 -21.45 4.09 2.16
CA PRO A 360 -22.86 4.16 1.85
C PRO A 360 -23.23 3.22 0.70
N THR A 361 -24.38 2.55 0.79
CA THR A 361 -24.89 1.71 -0.30
C THR A 361 -25.48 2.56 -1.43
N GLU A 362 -25.52 2.04 -2.65
CA GLU A 362 -26.18 2.70 -3.80
C GLU A 362 -27.67 3.01 -3.54
N THR A 363 -28.30 2.29 -2.62
CA THR A 363 -29.69 2.49 -2.18
C THR A 363 -29.88 3.64 -1.18
N GLY A 364 -28.79 4.36 -0.80
CA GLY A 364 -28.84 5.53 0.08
C GLY A 364 -28.99 5.21 1.56
N GLU A 365 -28.85 3.96 1.98
CA GLU A 365 -28.82 3.59 3.40
C GLU A 365 -27.49 4.03 4.05
N ASN A 366 -27.56 5.12 4.83
CA ASN A 366 -26.41 5.66 5.57
C ASN A 366 -26.21 5.01 6.95
N VAL A 367 -27.03 4.01 7.34
CA VAL A 367 -27.00 3.43 8.70
C VAL A 367 -25.62 2.87 9.07
N TYR A 368 -24.91 2.27 8.10
CA TYR A 368 -23.59 1.69 8.36
C TYR A 368 -22.50 2.76 8.45
N ALA A 369 -22.58 3.82 7.64
CA ALA A 369 -21.71 4.98 7.75
C ALA A 369 -21.91 5.72 9.08
N GLU A 370 -23.17 5.85 9.55
CA GLU A 370 -23.46 6.43 10.86
C GLU A 370 -22.99 5.52 12.01
N ALA A 371 -23.19 4.20 11.90
CA ALA A 371 -22.69 3.25 12.90
C ALA A 371 -21.15 3.33 13.01
N PHE A 372 -20.45 3.37 11.87
CA PHE A 372 -19.00 3.57 11.80
C PHE A 372 -18.60 4.88 12.47
N LYS A 373 -19.24 6.00 12.10
CA LYS A 373 -18.95 7.33 12.62
C LYS A 373 -19.12 7.37 14.14
N ILE A 374 -20.22 6.82 14.66
CA ILE A 374 -20.48 6.76 16.10
C ILE A 374 -19.42 5.89 16.78
N SER A 375 -19.17 4.67 16.28
CA SER A 375 -18.18 3.76 16.86
C SER A 375 -16.77 4.37 16.82
N SER A 376 -16.38 5.02 15.72
CA SER A 376 -15.10 5.70 15.58
C SER A 376 -14.95 6.85 16.58
N GLN A 377 -15.98 7.70 16.73
CA GLN A 377 -15.93 8.82 17.67
C GLN A 377 -15.79 8.38 19.13
N PHE A 378 -16.45 7.29 19.52
CA PHE A 378 -16.44 6.84 20.92
C PHE A 378 -15.29 5.87 21.22
N LEU A 379 -14.93 4.99 20.30
CA LEU A 379 -13.95 3.92 20.52
C LEU A 379 -12.55 4.31 20.05
N THR A 380 -12.45 5.10 19.00
CA THR A 380 -11.16 5.54 18.41
C THR A 380 -11.08 7.06 18.21
N PRO A 381 -11.29 7.89 19.27
CA PRO A 381 -11.38 9.33 19.15
C PRO A 381 -10.10 9.99 18.59
N ILE A 382 -8.95 9.35 18.75
CA ILE A 382 -7.67 9.78 18.20
C ILE A 382 -7.65 9.78 16.66
N LEU A 383 -8.43 8.91 16.02
CA LEU A 383 -8.62 8.87 14.57
C LEU A 383 -9.72 9.82 14.10
N SER A 384 -10.83 9.86 14.84
CA SER A 384 -11.97 10.71 14.46
C SER A 384 -11.72 12.20 14.68
N GLY A 385 -10.80 12.57 15.58
CA GLY A 385 -10.42 13.96 15.82
C GLY A 385 -9.90 14.65 14.55
N PRO A 386 -8.85 14.12 13.89
CA PRO A 386 -8.35 14.65 12.62
C PRO A 386 -9.39 14.71 11.49
N GLN A 387 -10.33 13.75 11.42
CA GLN A 387 -11.42 13.75 10.43
C GLN A 387 -12.34 14.99 10.53
N LEU A 388 -12.43 15.60 11.70
CA LEU A 388 -13.25 16.79 11.93
C LEU A 388 -12.48 18.09 11.67
N MET A 389 -11.17 18.02 11.40
CA MET A 389 -10.32 19.17 11.10
C MET A 389 -10.40 19.52 9.60
N ASP A 390 -10.01 20.74 9.27
CA ASP A 390 -9.87 21.14 7.88
C ASP A 390 -8.83 20.28 7.17
N GLU A 391 -9.24 19.60 6.08
CA GLU A 391 -8.36 18.72 5.29
C GLU A 391 -7.12 19.43 4.74
N SER A 392 -7.20 20.77 4.53
CA SER A 392 -6.07 21.60 4.08
C SER A 392 -4.89 21.59 5.06
N LEU A 393 -5.12 21.20 6.33
CA LEU A 393 -4.05 21.02 7.31
C LEU A 393 -3.17 19.80 7.02
N PHE A 394 -3.68 18.81 6.28
CA PHE A 394 -2.99 17.53 6.05
C PHE A 394 -2.62 17.29 4.58
N ARG A 395 -3.24 17.97 3.63
CA ARG A 395 -2.98 17.82 2.19
C ARG A 395 -1.49 17.91 1.79
N PRO A 396 -0.69 18.88 2.27
CA PRO A 396 0.73 18.97 1.88
C PRO A 396 1.56 17.75 2.23
N PHE A 397 1.17 16.99 3.26
CA PHE A 397 1.85 15.75 3.65
C PHE A 397 1.64 14.64 2.60
N SER A 398 0.45 14.57 1.99
CA SER A 398 0.05 13.47 1.11
C SER A 398 0.79 13.45 -0.23
N TYR A 399 1.14 14.61 -0.81
CA TYR A 399 1.75 14.70 -2.14
C TYR A 399 3.28 14.81 -2.13
N SER A 400 3.91 15.13 -1.01
CA SER A 400 5.34 15.39 -0.94
C SER A 400 6.20 14.22 -1.42
N TYR A 401 5.90 12.98 -1.01
CA TYR A 401 6.70 11.80 -1.38
C TYR A 401 6.39 11.26 -2.77
N ARG A 402 5.32 11.69 -3.43
CA ARG A 402 4.83 11.11 -4.69
C ARG A 402 4.81 12.09 -5.87
N THR A 403 5.38 13.29 -5.72
CA THR A 403 5.36 14.34 -6.74
C THR A 403 5.89 13.86 -8.10
N TRP A 404 6.92 12.99 -8.14
CA TRP A 404 7.46 12.45 -9.39
C TRP A 404 6.49 11.50 -10.10
N LYS A 405 5.62 10.82 -9.37
CA LYS A 405 4.58 9.96 -9.93
C LYS A 405 3.40 10.77 -10.48
N ASP A 406 2.92 11.72 -9.69
CA ASP A 406 1.68 12.44 -9.97
C ASP A 406 1.90 13.73 -10.79
N GLY A 407 3.15 14.20 -10.85
CA GLY A 407 3.51 15.49 -11.46
C GLY A 407 3.67 16.60 -10.43
N ALA A 408 4.57 17.54 -10.71
CA ALA A 408 4.87 18.66 -9.82
C ALA A 408 3.66 19.55 -9.56
N VAL A 409 2.70 19.61 -10.49
CA VAL A 409 1.52 20.46 -10.40
C VAL A 409 0.62 20.09 -9.23
N ALA A 410 0.53 18.80 -8.84
CA ALA A 410 -0.29 18.36 -7.72
C ALA A 410 0.20 18.97 -6.40
N LEU A 411 1.46 18.73 -6.03
CA LEU A 411 2.03 19.34 -4.82
C LEU A 411 2.04 20.87 -4.89
N ARG A 412 2.30 21.44 -6.08
CA ARG A 412 2.26 22.90 -6.25
C ARG A 412 0.89 23.49 -5.98
N HIS A 413 -0.18 22.79 -6.36
CA HIS A 413 -1.54 23.22 -6.10
C HIS A 413 -1.83 23.26 -4.60
N ASP A 414 -1.52 22.19 -3.88
CA ASP A 414 -1.68 22.14 -2.42
C ASP A 414 -0.86 23.25 -1.72
N MET A 415 0.37 23.50 -2.19
CA MET A 415 1.22 24.55 -1.63
C MET A 415 0.64 25.95 -1.85
N ILE A 416 0.00 26.20 -3.00
CA ILE A 416 -0.68 27.48 -3.30
C ILE A 416 -1.89 27.63 -2.40
N GLU A 417 -2.76 26.62 -2.33
CA GLU A 417 -3.96 26.66 -1.46
C GLU A 417 -3.57 26.86 0.01
N THR A 418 -2.61 26.07 0.51
CA THR A 418 -2.10 26.24 1.87
C THR A 418 -1.58 27.66 2.12
N ALA A 419 -0.85 28.25 1.15
CA ALA A 419 -0.33 29.61 1.30
C ALA A 419 -1.44 30.67 1.27
N GLN A 420 -2.48 30.49 0.46
CA GLN A 420 -3.64 31.36 0.40
C GLN A 420 -4.44 31.34 1.69
N CYS A 421 -4.70 30.14 2.22
CA CYS A 421 -5.50 29.93 3.44
C CYS A 421 -4.67 30.02 4.74
N TRP A 422 -3.36 30.31 4.68
CA TRP A 422 -2.43 30.24 5.82
C TRP A 422 -2.96 30.93 7.10
N LYS A 423 -3.49 32.14 6.95
CA LYS A 423 -4.06 32.91 8.07
C LYS A 423 -5.41 32.39 8.53
N GLU A 424 -6.24 31.94 7.59
CA GLU A 424 -7.57 31.38 7.86
C GLU A 424 -7.43 30.03 8.58
N LEU A 425 -6.41 29.25 8.23
CA LEU A 425 -6.03 28.03 8.94
C LEU A 425 -5.43 28.31 10.33
N GLY A 426 -5.21 29.59 10.71
CA GLY A 426 -4.73 30.00 12.03
C GLY A 426 -3.22 29.86 12.24
N PHE A 427 -2.43 29.69 11.19
CA PHE A 427 -0.97 29.63 11.32
C PHE A 427 -0.36 31.00 11.61
N VAL A 428 0.66 31.02 12.46
CA VAL A 428 1.37 32.25 12.84
C VAL A 428 2.38 32.65 11.76
N GLY A 429 2.50 33.93 11.47
CA GLY A 429 3.46 34.48 10.52
C GLY A 429 3.02 34.36 9.06
N GLN A 430 4.00 34.34 8.15
CA GLN A 430 3.78 34.16 6.72
C GLN A 430 4.10 32.75 6.31
N CYS A 431 3.33 32.23 5.33
CA CYS A 431 3.67 30.94 4.73
C CYS A 431 5.06 31.00 4.08
N PRO A 432 5.94 30.03 4.32
CA PRO A 432 7.25 29.96 3.66
C PRO A 432 7.16 29.82 2.13
N TYR A 433 6.04 29.31 1.62
CA TYR A 433 5.81 29.22 0.18
C TYR A 433 5.27 30.54 -0.36
N PRO A 434 5.98 31.21 -1.29
CA PRO A 434 5.51 32.47 -1.86
C PRO A 434 4.33 32.21 -2.81
N LEU A 435 3.31 33.06 -2.74
CA LEU A 435 2.23 33.01 -3.71
C LEU A 435 2.74 33.34 -5.12
N PRO A 436 2.27 32.62 -6.15
CA PRO A 436 2.66 32.87 -7.52
C PRO A 436 2.18 34.23 -8.02
N THR A 437 2.87 34.78 -9.03
CA THR A 437 2.37 35.97 -9.76
C THR A 437 1.06 35.61 -10.49
N PRO A 438 0.21 36.61 -10.85
CA PRO A 438 -1.01 36.34 -11.62
C PRO A 438 -0.77 35.52 -12.91
N LYS A 439 0.37 35.74 -13.58
CA LYS A 439 0.75 35.01 -14.79
C LYS A 439 1.11 33.56 -14.46
N ASP A 440 1.91 33.35 -13.42
CA ASP A 440 2.32 31.99 -13.00
C ASP A 440 1.13 31.20 -12.45
N PHE A 441 0.16 31.90 -11.84
CA PHE A 441 -1.09 31.30 -11.39
C PHE A 441 -1.94 30.82 -12.57
N ALA A 442 -2.13 31.66 -13.60
CA ALA A 442 -2.88 31.28 -14.79
C ALA A 442 -2.24 30.09 -15.56
N ASP A 443 -0.89 30.03 -15.60
CA ASP A 443 -0.18 28.89 -16.18
C ASP A 443 -0.31 27.63 -15.32
N HIS A 444 -0.31 27.77 -14.00
CA HIS A 444 -0.57 26.69 -13.08
C HIS A 444 -1.98 26.11 -13.24
N GLU A 445 -3.02 26.94 -13.30
CA GLU A 445 -4.41 26.54 -13.48
C GLU A 445 -4.61 25.67 -14.74
N LYS A 446 -4.00 26.06 -15.86
CA LYS A 446 -4.04 25.26 -17.10
C LYS A 446 -3.44 23.87 -16.91
N LYS A 447 -2.31 23.77 -16.21
CA LYS A 447 -1.64 22.51 -15.92
C LYS A 447 -2.44 21.65 -14.96
N TYR A 448 -3.08 22.29 -13.97
CA TYR A 448 -3.89 21.59 -12.98
C TYR A 448 -5.16 21.02 -13.61
N LYS A 449 -5.86 21.78 -14.46
CA LYS A 449 -7.01 21.27 -15.25
C LYS A 449 -6.64 20.02 -16.06
N LEU A 450 -5.44 19.96 -16.65
CA LEU A 450 -5.02 18.75 -17.38
C LEU A 450 -4.72 17.57 -16.43
N LEU A 451 -4.18 17.82 -15.23
CA LEU A 451 -4.02 16.78 -14.22
C LEU A 451 -5.39 16.22 -13.79
N GLU A 452 -6.37 17.10 -13.53
CA GLU A 452 -7.73 16.68 -13.19
C GLU A 452 -8.36 15.84 -14.31
N ALA A 453 -8.22 16.29 -15.57
CA ALA A 453 -8.68 15.51 -16.73
C ALA A 453 -8.01 14.13 -16.81
N ALA A 454 -6.70 14.04 -16.52
CA ALA A 454 -5.98 12.76 -16.49
C ALA A 454 -6.48 11.82 -15.35
N GLN A 455 -6.81 12.38 -14.19
CA GLN A 455 -7.36 11.61 -13.06
C GLN A 455 -8.78 11.12 -13.34
N ILE A 456 -9.63 11.98 -13.90
CA ILE A 456 -11.00 11.64 -14.34
C ILE A 456 -10.93 10.54 -15.40
N LEU A 457 -10.10 10.73 -16.44
CA LEU A 457 -9.93 9.74 -17.51
C LEU A 457 -9.52 8.37 -16.97
N ARG A 458 -8.56 8.33 -16.04
CA ARG A 458 -8.12 7.07 -15.41
C ARG A 458 -9.26 6.39 -14.67
N ARG A 459 -9.99 7.14 -13.84
CA ARG A 459 -11.12 6.62 -13.07
C ARG A 459 -12.21 6.08 -14.00
N ASP A 460 -12.60 6.86 -15.01
CA ASP A 460 -13.69 6.52 -15.89
C ASP A 460 -13.34 5.33 -16.80
N LEU A 461 -12.09 5.26 -17.28
CA LEU A 461 -11.59 4.07 -18.01
C LEU A 461 -11.55 2.83 -17.11
N SER A 462 -11.10 2.96 -15.86
CA SER A 462 -11.08 1.81 -14.95
C SER A 462 -12.50 1.30 -14.69
N ASN A 463 -13.45 2.18 -14.50
CA ASN A 463 -14.87 1.81 -14.32
C ASN A 463 -15.45 1.17 -15.58
N LEU A 464 -15.26 1.81 -16.75
CA LEU A 464 -15.80 1.34 -18.03
C LEU A 464 -15.24 -0.02 -18.44
N LEU A 465 -13.94 -0.23 -18.22
CA LEU A 465 -13.23 -1.48 -18.52
C LEU A 465 -13.36 -2.52 -17.41
N ASN A 466 -13.94 -2.16 -16.27
CA ASN A 466 -14.03 -2.99 -15.07
C ASN A 466 -12.64 -3.54 -14.65
N THR A 467 -11.66 -2.64 -14.57
CA THR A 467 -10.28 -2.92 -14.16
C THR A 467 -9.98 -2.31 -12.78
N ALA A 468 -8.94 -2.77 -12.13
CA ALA A 468 -8.36 -2.02 -11.02
C ALA A 468 -7.73 -0.70 -11.52
N SER A 469 -7.50 0.25 -10.62
CA SER A 469 -6.95 1.58 -10.96
C SER A 469 -5.53 1.54 -11.56
N ASP A 470 -4.79 0.44 -11.36
CA ASP A 470 -3.48 0.16 -11.95
C ASP A 470 -3.57 -0.56 -13.31
N GLY A 471 -4.79 -0.88 -13.77
CA GLY A 471 -5.06 -1.61 -15.01
C GLY A 471 -5.03 -3.12 -14.87
N TRP A 472 -5.07 -3.67 -13.65
CA TRP A 472 -5.16 -5.11 -13.44
C TRP A 472 -6.50 -5.68 -13.92
N VAL A 473 -6.43 -6.83 -14.62
CA VAL A 473 -7.57 -7.55 -15.22
C VAL A 473 -7.42 -9.04 -14.93
N PRO A 474 -8.48 -9.74 -14.50
CA PRO A 474 -8.44 -11.19 -14.33
C PRO A 474 -8.27 -11.90 -15.68
N PRO A 475 -7.61 -13.10 -15.73
CA PRO A 475 -7.22 -13.75 -16.98
C PRO A 475 -8.39 -14.01 -17.94
N GLU A 476 -9.54 -14.40 -17.41
CA GLU A 476 -10.73 -14.73 -18.18
C GLU A 476 -11.39 -13.53 -18.87
N LYS A 477 -11.06 -12.30 -18.45
CA LYS A 477 -11.58 -11.07 -19.06
C LYS A 477 -10.55 -10.36 -19.94
N TRP A 478 -9.31 -10.86 -19.99
CA TRP A 478 -8.19 -10.14 -20.60
C TRP A 478 -8.44 -9.74 -22.05
N GLU A 479 -8.78 -10.70 -22.93
CA GLU A 479 -8.94 -10.45 -24.37
C GLU A 479 -10.04 -9.44 -24.67
N ALA A 480 -11.18 -9.56 -23.99
CA ALA A 480 -12.30 -8.63 -24.14
C ALA A 480 -11.93 -7.22 -23.66
N THR A 481 -11.25 -7.12 -22.52
CA THR A 481 -10.84 -5.82 -21.94
C THR A 481 -9.76 -5.15 -22.78
N GLU A 482 -8.78 -5.90 -23.30
CA GLU A 482 -7.73 -5.38 -24.18
C GLU A 482 -8.31 -4.85 -25.50
N SER A 483 -9.29 -5.56 -26.10
CA SER A 483 -9.99 -5.10 -27.30
C SER A 483 -10.78 -3.83 -27.04
N ALA A 484 -11.60 -3.82 -25.99
CA ALA A 484 -12.39 -2.65 -25.61
C ALA A 484 -11.51 -1.43 -25.32
N HIS A 485 -10.38 -1.63 -24.64
CA HIS A 485 -9.40 -0.56 -24.38
C HIS A 485 -8.88 0.08 -25.69
N LYS A 486 -8.50 -0.73 -26.69
CA LYS A 486 -8.02 -0.24 -27.99
C LYS A 486 -9.12 0.51 -28.76
N GLU A 487 -10.35 0.02 -28.73
CA GLU A 487 -11.51 0.65 -29.36
C GLU A 487 -11.82 2.02 -28.74
N ILE A 488 -11.83 2.11 -27.40
CA ILE A 488 -12.07 3.37 -26.68
C ILE A 488 -10.98 4.39 -27.01
N PHE A 489 -9.70 3.98 -26.98
CA PHE A 489 -8.60 4.88 -27.34
C PHE A 489 -8.75 5.41 -28.77
N THR A 490 -9.05 4.52 -29.73
CA THR A 490 -9.23 4.90 -31.14
C THR A 490 -10.40 5.86 -31.32
N GLY A 491 -11.52 5.60 -30.65
CA GLY A 491 -12.68 6.49 -30.66
C GLY A 491 -12.40 7.87 -30.09
N MET A 492 -11.73 7.93 -28.94
CA MET A 492 -11.34 9.21 -28.32
C MET A 492 -10.33 9.98 -29.19
N LEU A 493 -9.35 9.28 -29.76
CA LEU A 493 -8.40 9.89 -30.69
C LEU A 493 -9.09 10.50 -31.91
N GLN A 494 -10.05 9.77 -32.49
CA GLN A 494 -10.82 10.27 -33.63
C GLN A 494 -11.64 11.51 -33.23
N ALA A 495 -12.28 11.51 -32.06
CA ALA A 495 -13.02 12.67 -31.55
C ALA A 495 -12.14 13.90 -31.40
N VAL A 496 -10.95 13.75 -30.83
CA VAL A 496 -9.95 14.83 -30.68
C VAL A 496 -9.48 15.34 -32.05
N LEU A 497 -9.16 14.45 -32.99
CA LEU A 497 -8.68 14.84 -34.35
C LEU A 497 -9.73 15.53 -35.18
N THR A 498 -11.01 15.20 -35.01
CA THR A 498 -12.12 15.83 -35.74
C THR A 498 -12.65 17.08 -35.07
N ASN A 499 -12.18 17.41 -33.88
CA ASN A 499 -12.63 18.53 -33.05
C ASN A 499 -14.17 18.55 -32.83
N GLN A 500 -14.80 17.38 -32.88
CA GLN A 500 -16.24 17.25 -32.69
C GLN A 500 -16.61 17.31 -31.21
N GLY A 501 -17.30 18.40 -30.84
CA GLY A 501 -17.85 18.57 -29.49
C GLY A 501 -16.83 19.00 -28.40
N LEU A 502 -15.64 19.42 -28.79
CA LEU A 502 -14.67 20.00 -27.86
C LEU A 502 -15.00 21.45 -27.56
N ASP A 503 -15.13 21.77 -26.28
CA ASP A 503 -15.28 23.15 -25.81
C ASP A 503 -13.95 23.91 -25.93
N GLU A 504 -14.01 25.25 -26.01
CA GLU A 504 -12.80 26.08 -26.06
C GLU A 504 -11.91 25.90 -24.82
N ASP A 505 -12.51 25.56 -23.69
CA ASP A 505 -11.83 25.33 -22.41
C ASP A 505 -11.37 23.88 -22.15
N GLU A 506 -11.63 22.96 -23.10
CA GLU A 506 -11.23 21.55 -22.97
C GLU A 506 -9.71 21.40 -22.88
N PRO A 507 -9.18 20.72 -21.84
CA PRO A 507 -7.74 20.59 -21.64
C PRO A 507 -7.05 19.66 -22.65
N VAL A 508 -7.79 18.76 -23.33
CA VAL A 508 -7.24 17.78 -24.28
C VAL A 508 -7.71 18.13 -25.69
N LYS A 509 -6.83 18.73 -26.50
CA LYS A 509 -7.14 19.25 -27.84
C LYS A 509 -6.40 18.58 -28.99
N ASP A 510 -5.42 17.74 -28.69
CA ASP A 510 -4.56 17.10 -29.69
C ASP A 510 -4.15 15.69 -29.25
N GLU A 511 -3.63 14.92 -30.22
CA GLU A 511 -3.18 13.55 -30.03
C GLU A 511 -2.04 13.45 -29.02
N GLU A 512 -1.09 14.39 -29.03
CA GLU A 512 0.06 14.38 -28.13
C GLU A 512 -0.39 14.50 -26.67
N THR A 513 -1.29 15.44 -26.40
CA THR A 513 -1.88 15.63 -25.07
C THR A 513 -2.67 14.40 -24.64
N LEU A 514 -3.55 13.85 -25.51
CA LEU A 514 -4.31 12.63 -25.19
C LEU A 514 -3.39 11.46 -24.84
N ARG A 515 -2.36 11.19 -25.68
CA ARG A 515 -1.39 10.11 -25.42
C ARG A 515 -0.61 10.32 -24.13
N SER A 516 -0.27 11.57 -23.82
CA SER A 516 0.54 11.89 -22.63
C SER A 516 -0.21 11.60 -21.32
N ILE A 517 -1.53 11.73 -21.29
CA ILE A 517 -2.37 11.48 -20.11
C ILE A 517 -3.02 10.10 -20.10
N TRP A 518 -2.91 9.34 -21.21
CA TRP A 518 -3.51 8.01 -21.28
C TRP A 518 -2.89 7.08 -20.26
N PRO A 519 -3.69 6.42 -19.37
CA PRO A 519 -3.13 5.72 -18.22
C PRO A 519 -2.52 4.34 -18.51
N PHE A 520 -2.85 3.75 -19.68
CA PHE A 520 -2.49 2.39 -20.06
C PHE A 520 -1.60 2.33 -21.31
N ASP A 521 -0.93 1.19 -21.53
CA ASP A 521 -0.08 1.04 -22.72
C ASP A 521 -0.92 0.92 -23.98
N ILE A 522 -0.56 1.68 -25.00
CA ILE A 522 -1.17 1.65 -26.33
C ILE A 522 -0.16 0.97 -27.25
N ASN A 523 -0.36 -0.32 -27.51
CA ASN A 523 0.46 -1.14 -28.41
C ASN A 523 -0.24 -1.36 -29.74
#